data_91cfb1ff78e2b913c18128a23caeb402
#
_entry.id   91cfb1ff78e2b913c18128a23caeb402
#
_cell.length_a   1.000
_cell.length_b   1.000
_cell.length_c   1.000
_cell.angle_alpha   90.00
_cell.angle_beta   90.00
_cell.angle_gamma   90.00
#
_symmetry.space_group_name_H-M   'P 1'
#
loop_
_entity.id
_entity.type
_entity.pdbx_description
1 polymer ?
#
loop_
_entity_poly.entity_id
_entity_poly.type
_entity_poly.pdbx_seq_one_letter_code
_entity_poly.pdbx_strand_id
1 'polypeptide(L)'
;MARKSKEDAQATREGILDAAIACFHEHGVVGTTLAMIAARAGYTRGAVYWHFKNKTEVLEAMIERDRMPFVQRLQRTYAPQRQTPVQDLREVIRVSLAELADDPRQRSLMEILLRCEQSSESQSIQSMQRQNSQEELDMVTRALERARELGQLREGVDAAAASRMLHISLTGALYNAMAQPEEYDLERDGLMVMDVVLQAYVRADVFQPGVYPERTDSAGWDA
;
A
#
# COMPACT_ATOMS: atom_id res chain seq x y z
N MET A 1 14.25 12.94 -31.06
CA MET A 1 13.15 13.83 -30.66
C MET A 1 11.98 13.09 -30.01
N ALA A 2 11.41 12.02 -30.58
CA ALA A 2 10.25 11.32 -29.98
C ALA A 2 10.48 10.74 -28.57
N ARG A 3 11.67 10.20 -28.27
CA ARG A 3 11.99 9.63 -26.94
C ARG A 3 12.03 10.69 -25.84
N LYS A 4 12.64 11.85 -26.11
CA LYS A 4 12.70 12.99 -25.17
C LYS A 4 11.31 13.55 -24.87
N SER A 5 10.46 13.67 -25.89
CA SER A 5 9.05 14.08 -25.71
C SER A 5 8.24 13.14 -24.82
N LYS A 6 8.48 11.82 -24.88
CA LYS A 6 7.82 10.83 -24.03
C LYS A 6 8.31 10.88 -22.58
N GLU A 7 9.60 11.08 -22.39
CA GLU A 7 10.22 11.27 -21.07
C GLU A 7 9.72 12.56 -20.40
N ASP A 8 9.63 13.67 -21.15
CA ASP A 8 9.10 14.95 -20.67
C ASP A 8 7.61 14.84 -20.29
N ALA A 9 6.81 14.11 -21.08
CA ALA A 9 5.40 13.86 -20.77
C ALA A 9 5.22 13.00 -19.51
N GLN A 10 6.07 11.98 -19.33
CA GLN A 10 6.05 11.17 -18.10
C GLN A 10 6.45 12.00 -16.88
N ALA A 11 7.51 12.81 -16.98
CA ALA A 11 7.92 13.71 -15.88
C ALA A 11 6.80 14.69 -15.49
N THR A 12 6.11 15.25 -16.50
CA THR A 12 4.93 16.12 -16.26
C THR A 12 3.82 15.35 -15.54
N ARG A 13 3.53 14.11 -15.96
CA ARG A 13 2.52 13.27 -15.33
C ARG A 13 2.85 13.00 -13.86
N GLU A 14 4.10 12.65 -13.56
CA GLU A 14 4.56 12.42 -12.17
C GLU A 14 4.43 13.69 -11.32
N GLY A 15 4.86 14.84 -11.83
CA GLY A 15 4.70 16.12 -11.13
C GLY A 15 3.25 16.50 -10.84
N ILE A 16 2.30 16.15 -11.75
CA ILE A 16 0.87 16.32 -11.51
C ILE A 16 0.39 15.41 -10.37
N LEU A 17 0.82 14.13 -10.34
CA LEU A 17 0.43 13.18 -9.30
C LEU A 17 0.97 13.60 -7.92
N ASP A 18 2.22 14.09 -7.84
CA ASP A 18 2.79 14.58 -6.58
C ASP A 18 2.07 15.82 -6.04
N ALA A 19 1.75 16.78 -6.93
CA ALA A 19 0.95 17.94 -6.55
C ALA A 19 -0.48 17.54 -6.13
N ALA A 20 -1.04 16.51 -6.74
CA ALA A 20 -2.37 16.02 -6.42
C ALA A 20 -2.44 15.40 -5.02
N ILE A 21 -1.43 14.62 -4.61
CA ILE A 21 -1.34 14.08 -3.23
C ILE A 21 -1.44 15.23 -2.23
N ALA A 22 -0.63 16.28 -2.40
CA ALA A 22 -0.63 17.42 -1.51
C ALA A 22 -1.98 18.18 -1.51
N CYS A 23 -2.63 18.35 -2.67
CA CYS A 23 -3.95 18.99 -2.76
C CYS A 23 -5.05 18.14 -2.09
N PHE A 24 -5.06 16.84 -2.33
CA PHE A 24 -6.05 15.93 -1.73
C PHE A 24 -5.86 15.80 -0.22
N HIS A 25 -4.63 15.78 0.26
CA HIS A 25 -4.33 15.74 1.67
C HIS A 25 -4.82 17.00 2.39
N GLU A 26 -4.55 18.18 1.81
CA GLU A 26 -4.90 19.50 2.38
C GLU A 26 -6.39 19.82 2.30
N HIS A 27 -7.04 19.56 1.14
CA HIS A 27 -8.40 20.02 0.86
C HIS A 27 -9.43 18.89 0.78
N GLY A 28 -9.00 17.64 0.94
CA GLY A 28 -9.82 16.46 0.65
C GLY A 28 -10.06 16.26 -0.85
N VAL A 29 -10.50 15.06 -1.22
CA VAL A 29 -10.80 14.74 -2.63
C VAL A 29 -11.96 15.57 -3.16
N VAL A 30 -12.98 15.83 -2.34
CA VAL A 30 -14.16 16.62 -2.73
C VAL A 30 -13.79 18.08 -3.01
N GLY A 31 -13.03 18.71 -2.09
CA GLY A 31 -12.64 20.13 -2.17
C GLY A 31 -11.59 20.43 -3.25
N THR A 32 -10.89 19.42 -3.77
CA THR A 32 -9.83 19.59 -4.76
C THR A 32 -10.38 19.65 -6.19
N THR A 33 -9.79 20.52 -7.02
CA THR A 33 -10.07 20.65 -8.45
C THR A 33 -8.81 20.43 -9.28
N LEU A 34 -8.95 20.02 -10.56
CA LEU A 34 -7.81 19.92 -11.48
C LEU A 34 -7.08 21.26 -11.67
N ALA A 35 -7.80 22.39 -11.52
CA ALA A 35 -7.18 23.70 -11.59
C ALA A 35 -6.26 24.00 -10.40
N MET A 36 -6.63 23.55 -9.18
CA MET A 36 -5.77 23.64 -8.00
C MET A 36 -4.51 22.77 -8.14
N ILE A 37 -4.69 21.54 -8.62
CA ILE A 37 -3.57 20.64 -8.91
C ILE A 37 -2.62 21.26 -9.95
N ALA A 38 -3.16 21.83 -11.05
CA ALA A 38 -2.35 22.51 -12.08
C ALA A 38 -1.54 23.67 -11.50
N ALA A 39 -2.18 24.53 -10.70
CA ALA A 39 -1.51 25.66 -10.05
C ALA A 39 -0.39 25.20 -9.11
N ARG A 40 -0.64 24.17 -8.29
CA ARG A 40 0.36 23.62 -7.36
C ARG A 40 1.53 22.96 -8.08
N ALA A 41 1.25 22.25 -9.18
CA ALA A 41 2.27 21.58 -9.99
C ALA A 41 3.08 22.55 -10.87
N GLY A 42 2.70 23.82 -10.98
CA GLY A 42 3.33 24.78 -11.87
C GLY A 42 3.05 24.54 -13.35
N TYR A 43 2.00 23.79 -13.68
CA TYR A 43 1.59 23.49 -15.04
C TYR A 43 0.34 24.28 -15.46
N THR A 44 0.14 24.41 -16.78
CA THR A 44 -1.10 24.97 -17.31
C THR A 44 -2.27 23.99 -17.11
N ARG A 45 -3.50 24.53 -17.01
CA ARG A 45 -4.71 23.69 -16.98
C ARG A 45 -4.77 22.75 -18.20
N GLY A 46 -4.41 23.23 -19.39
CA GLY A 46 -4.39 22.42 -20.62
C GLY A 46 -3.42 21.24 -20.52
N ALA A 47 -2.25 21.41 -19.90
CA ALA A 47 -1.31 20.32 -19.66
C ALA A 47 -1.89 19.24 -18.74
N VAL A 48 -2.59 19.64 -17.67
CA VAL A 48 -3.23 18.67 -16.76
C VAL A 48 -4.39 17.94 -17.45
N TYR A 49 -5.25 18.66 -18.19
CA TYR A 49 -6.36 18.05 -18.94
C TYR A 49 -5.90 17.13 -20.10
N TRP A 50 -4.68 17.32 -20.58
CA TRP A 50 -4.10 16.39 -21.55
C TRP A 50 -3.77 15.02 -20.92
N HIS A 51 -3.39 14.99 -19.62
CA HIS A 51 -3.05 13.77 -18.90
C HIS A 51 -4.25 13.12 -18.20
N PHE A 52 -5.19 13.92 -17.67
CA PHE A 52 -6.29 13.46 -16.83
C PHE A 52 -7.59 14.20 -17.13
N LYS A 53 -8.66 13.50 -17.40
CA LYS A 53 -9.98 14.07 -17.70
C LYS A 53 -10.67 14.63 -16.47
N ASN A 54 -10.44 14.02 -15.30
CA ASN A 54 -11.08 14.39 -14.04
C ASN A 54 -10.19 14.00 -12.85
N LYS A 55 -10.58 14.44 -11.64
CA LYS A 55 -9.84 14.17 -10.41
C LYS A 55 -9.85 12.70 -9.99
N THR A 56 -10.85 11.93 -10.40
CA THR A 56 -10.91 10.49 -10.13
C THR A 56 -9.81 9.77 -10.88
N GLU A 57 -9.60 10.08 -12.17
CA GLU A 57 -8.46 9.52 -12.93
C GLU A 57 -7.10 9.86 -12.32
N VAL A 58 -6.95 11.05 -11.73
CA VAL A 58 -5.74 11.42 -10.99
C VAL A 58 -5.55 10.53 -9.77
N LEU A 59 -6.60 10.35 -8.96
CA LEU A 59 -6.54 9.53 -7.75
C LEU A 59 -6.28 8.06 -8.08
N GLU A 60 -6.95 7.52 -9.11
CA GLU A 60 -6.69 6.16 -9.60
C GLU A 60 -5.23 5.97 -10.02
N ALA A 61 -4.68 6.94 -10.76
CA ALA A 61 -3.29 6.90 -11.22
C ALA A 61 -2.29 7.04 -10.06
N MET A 62 -2.61 7.79 -9.02
CA MET A 62 -1.80 7.88 -7.79
C MET A 62 -1.75 6.52 -7.08
N ILE A 63 -2.92 5.93 -6.85
CA ILE A 63 -3.04 4.64 -6.18
C ILE A 63 -2.27 3.56 -6.95
N GLU A 64 -2.47 3.49 -8.25
CA GLU A 64 -1.79 2.50 -9.10
C GLU A 64 -0.27 2.66 -9.08
N ARG A 65 0.23 3.91 -9.17
CA ARG A 65 1.67 4.20 -9.12
C ARG A 65 2.32 3.68 -7.84
N ASP A 66 1.71 3.97 -6.69
CA ASP A 66 2.30 3.66 -5.39
C ASP A 66 2.06 2.20 -4.98
N ARG A 67 0.99 1.57 -5.51
CA ARG A 67 0.67 0.15 -5.31
C ARG A 67 1.57 -0.81 -6.10
N MET A 68 2.00 -0.42 -7.30
CA MET A 68 2.70 -1.32 -8.24
C MET A 68 3.97 -1.98 -7.67
N PRO A 69 4.87 -1.30 -6.93
CA PRO A 69 6.03 -1.96 -6.35
C PRO A 69 5.66 -3.08 -5.36
N PHE A 70 4.64 -2.87 -4.54
CA PHE A 70 4.13 -3.87 -3.60
C PHE A 70 3.56 -5.09 -4.34
N VAL A 71 2.71 -4.87 -5.33
CA VAL A 71 2.14 -5.93 -6.17
C VAL A 71 3.23 -6.77 -6.84
N GLN A 72 4.25 -6.13 -7.42
CA GLN A 72 5.36 -6.83 -8.05
C GLN A 72 6.18 -7.67 -7.05
N ARG A 73 6.36 -7.18 -5.82
CA ARG A 73 7.00 -7.96 -4.75
C ARG A 73 6.15 -9.16 -4.35
N LEU A 74 4.84 -8.98 -4.14
CA LEU A 74 3.91 -10.07 -3.83
C LEU A 74 3.90 -11.16 -4.91
N GLN A 75 3.86 -10.78 -6.18
CA GLN A 75 3.85 -11.73 -7.29
C GLN A 75 5.08 -12.67 -7.29
N ARG A 76 6.20 -12.20 -6.77
CA ARG A 76 7.44 -13.01 -6.69
C ARG A 76 7.38 -14.05 -5.59
N THR A 77 6.56 -13.89 -4.54
CA THR A 77 6.53 -14.79 -3.38
C THR A 77 6.00 -16.19 -3.72
N TYR A 78 5.11 -16.29 -4.71
CA TYR A 78 4.51 -17.57 -5.13
C TYR A 78 5.05 -18.09 -6.46
N ALA A 79 6.15 -17.54 -6.97
CA ALA A 79 6.80 -18.05 -8.17
C ALA A 79 7.22 -19.52 -7.97
N PRO A 80 7.07 -20.43 -8.97
CA PRO A 80 7.26 -21.86 -8.81
C PRO A 80 8.64 -22.26 -8.28
N GLN A 81 9.68 -21.49 -8.58
CA GLN A 81 11.05 -21.73 -8.10
C GLN A 81 11.29 -21.31 -6.65
N ARG A 82 10.35 -20.58 -6.03
CA ARG A 82 10.50 -20.11 -4.64
C ARG A 82 10.28 -21.25 -3.66
N GLN A 83 11.22 -21.38 -2.71
CA GLN A 83 11.18 -22.39 -1.64
C GLN A 83 10.86 -21.77 -0.27
N THR A 84 10.81 -20.44 -0.20
CA THR A 84 10.66 -19.66 1.04
C THR A 84 9.49 -18.68 0.99
N PRO A 85 8.28 -19.09 0.49
CA PRO A 85 7.17 -18.14 0.27
C PRO A 85 6.71 -17.44 1.55
N VAL A 86 6.82 -18.06 2.73
CA VAL A 86 6.47 -17.44 4.02
C VAL A 86 7.45 -16.32 4.39
N GLN A 87 8.75 -16.59 4.30
CA GLN A 87 9.79 -15.61 4.58
C GLN A 87 9.76 -14.47 3.55
N ASP A 88 9.55 -14.82 2.28
CA ASP A 88 9.41 -13.83 1.20
C ASP A 88 8.20 -12.92 1.44
N LEU A 89 7.05 -13.48 1.86
CA LEU A 89 5.86 -12.70 2.20
C LEU A 89 6.12 -11.76 3.38
N ARG A 90 6.75 -12.26 4.44
CA ARG A 90 7.17 -11.44 5.58
C ARG A 90 8.06 -10.28 5.15
N GLU A 91 9.05 -10.56 4.30
CA GLU A 91 9.97 -9.54 3.81
C GLU A 91 9.26 -8.48 2.94
N VAL A 92 8.32 -8.88 2.10
CA VAL A 92 7.48 -7.94 1.34
C VAL A 92 6.73 -7.00 2.28
N ILE A 93 6.11 -7.51 3.33
CA ILE A 93 5.39 -6.67 4.30
C ILE A 93 6.37 -5.77 5.06
N ARG A 94 7.50 -6.29 5.54
CA ARG A 94 8.52 -5.49 6.22
C ARG A 94 8.99 -4.30 5.38
N VAL A 95 9.36 -4.56 4.13
CA VAL A 95 9.81 -3.49 3.21
C VAL A 95 8.71 -2.46 2.99
N SER A 96 7.46 -2.90 2.83
CA SER A 96 6.34 -2.00 2.57
C SER A 96 5.96 -1.15 3.79
N LEU A 97 6.06 -1.71 5.01
CA LEU A 97 5.85 -0.95 6.25
C LEU A 97 6.96 0.09 6.45
N ALA A 98 8.23 -0.28 6.21
CA ALA A 98 9.35 0.64 6.29
C ALA A 98 9.23 1.77 5.24
N GLU A 99 8.92 1.45 3.98
CA GLU A 99 8.68 2.46 2.93
C GLU A 99 7.55 3.43 3.33
N LEU A 100 6.46 2.91 3.92
CA LEU A 100 5.34 3.73 4.36
C LEU A 100 5.70 4.57 5.60
N ALA A 101 6.55 4.08 6.49
CA ALA A 101 7.04 4.83 7.65
C ALA A 101 8.00 5.96 7.25
N ASP A 102 8.83 5.76 6.22
CA ASP A 102 9.87 6.68 5.81
C ASP A 102 9.43 7.72 4.76
N ASP A 103 8.40 7.42 3.95
CA ASP A 103 7.95 8.31 2.87
C ASP A 103 6.67 9.09 3.26
N PRO A 104 6.78 10.40 3.58
CA PRO A 104 5.64 11.24 3.89
C PRO A 104 4.57 11.28 2.79
N ARG A 105 4.98 11.12 1.52
CA ARG A 105 4.08 11.10 0.37
C ARG A 105 3.18 9.85 0.40
N GLN A 106 3.78 8.67 0.68
CA GLN A 106 3.02 7.42 0.78
C GLN A 106 2.07 7.46 1.99
N ARG A 107 2.51 8.04 3.12
CA ARG A 107 1.64 8.27 4.28
C ARG A 107 0.45 9.16 3.92
N SER A 108 0.68 10.29 3.28
CA SER A 108 -0.40 11.20 2.84
C SER A 108 -1.38 10.50 1.92
N LEU A 109 -0.92 9.66 0.99
CA LEU A 109 -1.80 8.87 0.13
C LEU A 109 -2.65 7.89 0.95
N MET A 110 -2.06 7.18 1.90
CA MET A 110 -2.80 6.25 2.76
C MET A 110 -3.86 6.98 3.61
N GLU A 111 -3.54 8.14 4.18
CA GLU A 111 -4.51 8.97 4.92
C GLU A 111 -5.67 9.44 4.02
N ILE A 112 -5.36 9.85 2.78
CA ILE A 112 -6.39 10.20 1.80
C ILE A 112 -7.33 9.01 1.57
N LEU A 113 -6.79 7.81 1.40
CA LEU A 113 -7.56 6.59 1.15
C LEU A 113 -8.45 6.22 2.35
N LEU A 114 -7.91 6.25 3.57
CA LEU A 114 -8.66 6.00 4.80
C LEU A 114 -9.82 7.00 5.00
N ARG A 115 -9.60 8.28 4.67
CA ARG A 115 -10.66 9.31 4.70
C ARG A 115 -11.71 9.07 3.61
N CYS A 116 -11.33 8.60 2.43
CA CYS A 116 -12.25 8.29 1.33
C CYS A 116 -13.18 7.13 1.66
N GLU A 117 -12.73 6.13 2.40
CA GLU A 117 -13.58 4.99 2.83
C GLU A 117 -14.77 5.43 3.68
N GLN A 118 -14.64 6.53 4.41
CA GLN A 118 -15.69 7.07 5.28
C GLN A 118 -16.67 8.01 4.57
N SER A 119 -16.43 8.37 3.30
CA SER A 119 -17.28 9.30 2.56
C SER A 119 -18.15 8.59 1.52
N SER A 120 -19.45 8.91 1.51
CA SER A 120 -20.43 8.35 0.55
C SER A 120 -20.23 8.83 -0.91
N GLU A 121 -19.31 9.75 -1.17
CA GLU A 121 -19.21 10.48 -2.45
C GLU A 121 -18.34 9.82 -3.52
N SER A 122 -17.73 8.67 -3.25
CA SER A 122 -16.80 8.05 -4.20
C SER A 122 -17.00 6.54 -4.39
N GLN A 123 -18.19 6.15 -4.86
CA GLN A 123 -18.47 4.73 -5.17
C GLN A 123 -17.43 4.10 -6.12
N SER A 124 -16.92 4.85 -7.10
CA SER A 124 -15.87 4.38 -8.01
C SER A 124 -14.55 4.10 -7.27
N ILE A 125 -14.14 4.99 -6.38
CA ILE A 125 -12.91 4.83 -5.58
C ILE A 125 -13.03 3.65 -4.62
N GLN A 126 -14.16 3.52 -3.91
CA GLN A 126 -14.42 2.38 -3.03
C GLN A 126 -14.48 1.05 -3.81
N SER A 127 -15.03 1.08 -5.02
CA SER A 127 -15.06 -0.09 -5.90
C SER A 127 -13.66 -0.52 -6.32
N MET A 128 -12.82 0.44 -6.72
CA MET A 128 -11.42 0.21 -7.06
C MET A 128 -10.61 -0.29 -5.86
N GLN A 129 -10.77 0.32 -4.68
CA GLN A 129 -10.09 -0.12 -3.46
C GLN A 129 -10.48 -1.56 -3.09
N ARG A 130 -11.76 -1.91 -3.17
CA ARG A 130 -12.22 -3.30 -2.95
C ARG A 130 -11.61 -4.27 -3.95
N GLN A 131 -11.54 -3.90 -5.22
CA GLN A 131 -10.90 -4.71 -6.26
C GLN A 131 -9.41 -4.90 -5.96
N ASN A 132 -8.69 -3.82 -5.66
CA ASN A 132 -7.26 -3.87 -5.32
C ASN A 132 -7.01 -4.76 -4.09
N SER A 133 -7.80 -4.60 -3.02
CA SER A 133 -7.71 -5.45 -1.82
C SER A 133 -7.98 -6.92 -2.12
N GLN A 134 -8.93 -7.23 -3.01
CA GLN A 134 -9.20 -8.60 -3.41
C GLN A 134 -8.05 -9.20 -4.21
N GLU A 135 -7.45 -8.44 -5.14
CA GLU A 135 -6.27 -8.89 -5.90
C GLU A 135 -5.07 -9.16 -4.98
N GLU A 136 -4.86 -8.32 -3.97
CA GLU A 136 -3.79 -8.52 -2.97
C GLU A 136 -4.04 -9.74 -2.09
N LEU A 137 -5.28 -9.93 -1.62
CA LEU A 137 -5.71 -11.14 -0.91
C LEU A 137 -5.46 -12.41 -1.73
N ASP A 138 -5.80 -12.37 -3.02
CA ASP A 138 -5.58 -13.51 -3.93
C ASP A 138 -4.08 -13.81 -4.09
N MET A 139 -3.23 -12.79 -4.18
CA MET A 139 -1.77 -12.96 -4.25
C MET A 139 -1.19 -13.53 -2.95
N VAL A 140 -1.61 -13.04 -1.78
CA VAL A 140 -1.22 -13.60 -0.48
C VAL A 140 -1.70 -15.04 -0.34
N THR A 141 -2.94 -15.32 -0.77
CA THR A 141 -3.49 -16.69 -0.78
C THR A 141 -2.62 -17.62 -1.62
N ARG A 142 -2.20 -17.21 -2.82
CA ARG A 142 -1.29 -18.00 -3.68
C ARG A 142 0.07 -18.25 -3.01
N ALA A 143 0.61 -17.25 -2.30
CA ALA A 143 1.86 -17.42 -1.55
C ALA A 143 1.70 -18.48 -0.43
N LEU A 144 0.59 -18.45 0.30
CA LEU A 144 0.29 -19.44 1.34
C LEU A 144 -0.07 -20.81 0.76
N GLU A 145 -0.74 -20.91 -0.38
CA GLU A 145 -0.94 -22.15 -1.11
C GLU A 145 0.40 -22.78 -1.53
N ARG A 146 1.32 -21.94 -2.02
CA ARG A 146 2.68 -22.40 -2.33
C ARG A 146 3.40 -22.91 -1.07
N ALA A 147 3.25 -22.23 0.05
CA ALA A 147 3.78 -22.69 1.34
C ALA A 147 3.15 -24.03 1.77
N ARG A 148 1.86 -24.23 1.53
CA ARG A 148 1.16 -25.51 1.79
C ARG A 148 1.71 -26.64 0.93
N GLU A 149 1.90 -26.43 -0.37
CA GLU A 149 2.51 -27.42 -1.28
C GLU A 149 3.90 -27.87 -0.82
N LEU A 150 4.67 -26.95 -0.21
CA LEU A 150 6.00 -27.21 0.34
C LEU A 150 5.97 -27.81 1.76
N GLY A 151 4.78 -28.08 2.32
CA GLY A 151 4.61 -28.62 3.66
C GLY A 151 5.00 -27.64 4.78
N GLN A 152 4.97 -26.33 4.52
CA GLN A 152 5.37 -25.30 5.47
C GLN A 152 4.24 -24.85 6.40
N LEU A 153 2.98 -25.03 6.01
CA LEU A 153 1.84 -24.73 6.85
C LEU A 153 1.53 -25.87 7.81
N ARG A 154 0.87 -25.56 8.91
CA ARG A 154 0.32 -26.55 9.84
C ARG A 154 -0.78 -27.36 9.16
N GLU A 155 -1.01 -28.57 9.62
CA GLU A 155 -2.07 -29.42 9.09
C GLU A 155 -3.45 -28.78 9.26
N GLY A 156 -4.31 -28.90 8.24
CA GLY A 156 -5.67 -28.37 8.24
C GLY A 156 -5.80 -26.86 8.02
N VAL A 157 -4.70 -26.13 7.79
CA VAL A 157 -4.75 -24.69 7.51
C VAL A 157 -5.40 -24.41 6.16
N ASP A 158 -6.43 -23.57 6.17
CA ASP A 158 -7.01 -22.92 4.99
C ASP A 158 -6.21 -21.65 4.64
N ALA A 159 -5.53 -21.68 3.50
CA ALA A 159 -4.70 -20.56 3.03
C ALA A 159 -5.52 -19.28 2.81
N ALA A 160 -6.76 -19.39 2.33
CA ALA A 160 -7.63 -18.22 2.12
C ALA A 160 -8.08 -17.61 3.46
N ALA A 161 -8.37 -18.43 4.47
CA ALA A 161 -8.68 -17.94 5.81
C ALA A 161 -7.45 -17.27 6.45
N ALA A 162 -6.27 -17.87 6.34
CA ALA A 162 -5.02 -17.29 6.83
C ALA A 162 -4.69 -15.95 6.14
N SER A 163 -4.87 -15.86 4.82
CA SER A 163 -4.71 -14.62 4.05
C SER A 163 -5.65 -13.51 4.56
N ARG A 164 -6.94 -13.82 4.80
CA ARG A 164 -7.88 -12.86 5.37
C ARG A 164 -7.48 -12.40 6.76
N MET A 165 -6.96 -13.28 7.60
CA MET A 165 -6.48 -12.89 8.94
C MET A 165 -5.28 -11.97 8.87
N LEU A 166 -4.31 -12.25 8.00
CA LEU A 166 -3.19 -11.36 7.73
C LEU A 166 -3.67 -9.98 7.27
N HIS A 167 -4.56 -9.93 6.30
CA HIS A 167 -5.11 -8.67 5.78
C HIS A 167 -5.83 -7.85 6.86
N ILE A 168 -6.75 -8.44 7.60
CA ILE A 168 -7.50 -7.77 8.67
C ILE A 168 -6.55 -7.24 9.75
N SER A 169 -5.56 -8.04 10.14
CA SER A 169 -4.63 -7.67 11.20
C SER A 169 -3.69 -6.54 10.76
N LEU A 170 -3.17 -6.59 9.54
CA LEU A 170 -2.33 -5.52 8.98
C LEU A 170 -3.12 -4.23 8.75
N THR A 171 -4.35 -4.32 8.22
CA THR A 171 -5.22 -3.15 8.05
C THR A 171 -5.52 -2.50 9.41
N GLY A 172 -5.77 -3.30 10.45
CA GLY A 172 -5.95 -2.80 11.81
C GLY A 172 -4.70 -2.11 12.36
N ALA A 173 -3.52 -2.68 12.16
CA ALA A 173 -2.25 -2.08 12.56
C ALA A 173 -1.99 -0.74 11.84
N LEU A 174 -2.19 -0.71 10.52
CA LEU A 174 -2.09 0.51 9.70
C LEU A 174 -3.03 1.61 10.19
N TYR A 175 -4.31 1.26 10.40
CA TYR A 175 -5.31 2.23 10.88
C TYR A 175 -4.92 2.81 12.24
N ASN A 176 -4.51 1.99 13.21
CA ASN A 176 -4.13 2.46 14.54
C ASN A 176 -2.87 3.32 14.49
N ALA A 177 -1.84 2.91 13.75
CA ALA A 177 -0.61 3.69 13.60
C ALA A 177 -0.86 5.08 12.96
N MET A 178 -1.83 5.18 12.06
CA MET A 178 -2.20 6.48 11.46
C MET A 178 -3.11 7.33 12.34
N ALA A 179 -4.01 6.68 13.10
CA ALA A 179 -4.93 7.40 13.98
C ALA A 179 -4.28 7.85 15.29
N GLN A 180 -3.28 7.12 15.78
CA GLN A 180 -2.64 7.32 17.09
C GLN A 180 -1.12 7.05 16.99
N PRO A 181 -0.38 7.88 16.22
CA PRO A 181 1.06 7.65 15.95
C PRO A 181 1.94 7.72 17.20
N GLU A 182 1.46 8.38 18.25
CA GLU A 182 2.17 8.44 19.53
C GLU A 182 2.13 7.12 20.30
N GLU A 183 1.10 6.28 20.05
CA GLU A 183 0.90 5.00 20.74
C GLU A 183 1.39 3.81 19.92
N TYR A 184 1.25 3.88 18.59
CA TYR A 184 1.52 2.76 17.67
C TYR A 184 2.66 3.10 16.71
N ASP A 185 3.64 2.22 16.64
CA ASP A 185 4.72 2.26 15.66
C ASP A 185 4.36 1.40 14.45
N LEU A 186 4.29 2.03 13.28
CA LEU A 186 3.81 1.37 12.06
C LEU A 186 4.66 0.16 11.66
N GLU A 187 5.97 0.30 11.63
CA GLU A 187 6.86 -0.77 11.19
C GLU A 187 6.93 -1.88 12.23
N ARG A 188 7.21 -1.51 13.48
CA ARG A 188 7.37 -2.46 14.57
C ARG A 188 6.08 -3.24 14.85
N ASP A 189 4.98 -2.52 15.10
CA ASP A 189 3.72 -3.15 15.51
C ASP A 189 3.06 -3.90 14.36
N GLY A 190 3.20 -3.39 13.13
CA GLY A 190 2.77 -4.08 11.91
C GLY A 190 3.51 -5.39 11.70
N LEU A 191 4.84 -5.43 11.91
CA LEU A 191 5.61 -6.67 11.84
C LEU A 191 5.28 -7.64 12.97
N MET A 192 5.09 -7.13 14.20
CA MET A 192 4.69 -7.98 15.34
C MET A 192 3.34 -8.66 15.06
N VAL A 193 2.36 -7.92 14.59
CA VAL A 193 1.04 -8.46 14.22
C VAL A 193 1.17 -9.51 13.12
N MET A 194 1.95 -9.24 12.08
CA MET A 194 2.23 -10.19 11.00
C MET A 194 2.84 -11.49 11.52
N ASP A 195 3.86 -11.39 12.36
CA ASP A 195 4.58 -12.54 12.89
C ASP A 195 3.68 -13.40 13.79
N VAL A 196 2.84 -12.79 14.62
CA VAL A 196 1.85 -13.50 15.46
C VAL A 196 0.86 -14.29 14.59
N VAL A 197 0.35 -13.68 13.53
CA VAL A 197 -0.59 -14.35 12.63
C VAL A 197 0.10 -15.47 11.86
N LEU A 198 1.31 -15.24 11.34
CA LEU A 198 2.08 -16.30 10.65
C LEU A 198 2.39 -17.48 11.58
N GLN A 199 2.77 -17.23 12.83
CA GLN A 199 3.00 -18.30 13.80
C GLN A 199 1.77 -19.19 14.05
N ALA A 200 0.57 -18.64 13.96
CA ALA A 200 -0.65 -19.41 14.11
C ALA A 200 -0.85 -20.44 12.99
N TYR A 201 -0.37 -20.15 11.78
CA TYR A 201 -0.62 -20.95 10.57
C TYR A 201 0.59 -21.71 10.05
N VAL A 202 1.80 -21.22 10.31
CA VAL A 202 3.06 -21.81 9.81
C VAL A 202 3.65 -22.74 10.86
N ARG A 203 4.36 -23.78 10.40
CA ARG A 203 5.08 -24.71 11.28
C ARG A 203 6.23 -24.00 11.98
N ALA A 204 6.45 -24.30 13.26
CA ALA A 204 7.46 -23.66 14.10
C ALA A 204 8.92 -23.93 13.64
N ASP A 205 9.15 -25.04 12.91
CA ASP A 205 10.46 -25.37 12.31
C ASP A 205 10.71 -24.61 10.99
N VAL A 206 9.69 -23.97 10.41
CA VAL A 206 9.77 -23.19 9.16
C VAL A 206 9.87 -21.70 9.45
N PHE A 207 9.13 -21.21 10.42
CA PHE A 207 9.03 -19.78 10.71
C PHE A 207 9.20 -19.48 12.19
N GLN A 208 10.09 -18.54 12.48
CA GLN A 208 10.26 -17.92 13.78
C GLN A 208 10.24 -16.39 13.59
N PRO A 209 9.68 -15.63 14.56
CA PRO A 209 9.70 -14.16 14.52
C PRO A 209 11.11 -13.63 14.37
N GLY A 210 11.23 -12.55 13.65
CA GLY A 210 12.49 -11.82 13.53
C GLY A 210 12.72 -10.85 14.70
N VAL A 211 13.81 -10.09 14.59
CA VAL A 211 14.04 -8.92 15.44
C VAL A 211 13.15 -7.80 14.91
N TYR A 212 12.54 -7.05 15.83
CA TYR A 212 11.73 -5.88 15.48
C TYR A 212 12.60 -4.63 15.62
N PRO A 213 12.38 -3.58 14.78
CA PRO A 213 13.04 -2.31 14.94
C PRO A 213 12.72 -1.71 16.32
N GLU A 214 13.64 -0.91 16.84
CA GLU A 214 13.34 -0.08 18.01
C GLU A 214 12.24 0.93 17.60
N ARG A 215 11.41 1.33 18.59
CA ARG A 215 10.36 2.31 18.33
C ARG A 215 11.00 3.59 17.78
N THR A 216 10.58 4.01 16.60
CA THR A 216 10.93 5.33 16.07
C THR A 216 10.19 6.36 16.92
N ASP A 217 10.93 7.19 17.64
CA ASP A 217 10.32 8.32 18.36
C ASP A 217 9.53 9.14 17.35
N SER A 218 8.27 9.43 17.67
CA SER A 218 7.27 10.09 16.83
C SER A 218 7.58 11.55 16.46
N ALA A 219 8.86 11.92 16.36
CA ALA A 219 9.35 13.27 16.09
C ALA A 219 9.12 13.76 14.65
N GLY A 220 8.17 13.22 13.91
CA GLY A 220 7.93 13.57 12.51
C GLY A 220 6.47 13.73 12.09
N TRP A 221 5.51 13.68 13.00
CA TRP A 221 4.08 13.76 12.67
C TRP A 221 3.49 15.18 12.72
N ASP A 222 4.28 16.19 13.22
CA ASP A 222 3.86 17.59 13.40
C ASP A 222 4.47 18.54 12.35
N ALA A 223 4.47 18.20 11.06
CA ALA A 223 4.92 19.14 10.04
C ALA A 223 3.94 19.24 8.85
#